data_f7614097f20bfde693d1b304142287f1
#
_entry.id   f7614097f20bfde693d1b304142287f1
#
_cell.length_a   1.000
_cell.length_b   1.000
_cell.length_c   1.000
_cell.angle_alpha   90.00
_cell.angle_beta   90.00
_cell.angle_gamma   90.00
#
_symmetry.space_group_name_H-M   'P 1'
#
loop_
_entity.id
_entity.type
_entity.pdbx_description
1 polymer ?
#
loop_
_entity_poly.entity_id
_entity_poly.type
_entity_poly.pdbx_seq_one_letter_code
_entity_poly.pdbx_strand_id
1 'polypeptide(L)'
;LVESQLLHNWSPQQIAGWLERTYPADQTMRVSHETIYRSLFIQARGVLRQELTHHLRSQQRVRQPRSGPQKPDGRGQIKDAISISERPAVIDDRAVPGHWEGDLLAGGKNSYIATLVERHSRYAMLVKVPGKDTVSVVRALSRKISRLPQELKGSLTWDRGMEMANHKDFTMATDLQVYFCDPRSPWQRGSNENTNGLLRQYFPKGMDLSDVPQTKLNWV
;
A
#
# COMPACT_ATOMS: atom_id res chain seq x y z
N LEU A 1 21.02 14.43 -12.19
CA LEU A 1 20.68 13.81 -10.88
C LEU A 1 19.18 13.60 -10.72
N VAL A 2 18.34 14.66 -10.79
CA VAL A 2 16.88 14.54 -10.63
C VAL A 2 16.27 13.59 -11.68
N GLU A 3 16.64 13.77 -12.94
CA GLU A 3 16.17 12.92 -14.04
C GLU A 3 16.53 11.45 -13.84
N SER A 4 17.76 11.16 -13.47
CA SER A 4 18.23 9.80 -13.17
C SER A 4 17.36 9.13 -12.09
N GLN A 5 17.02 9.83 -11.02
CA GLN A 5 16.20 9.27 -9.95
C GLN A 5 14.72 9.11 -10.37
N LEU A 6 14.21 10.01 -11.22
CA LEU A 6 12.86 9.84 -11.81
C LEU A 6 12.76 8.57 -12.66
N LEU A 7 13.77 8.27 -13.48
CA LEU A 7 13.85 7.03 -14.26
C LEU A 7 13.86 5.77 -13.38
N HIS A 8 14.36 5.87 -12.14
CA HIS A 8 14.27 4.81 -11.13
C HIS A 8 12.94 4.82 -10.34
N ASN A 9 11.92 5.51 -10.82
CA ASN A 9 10.58 5.63 -10.21
C ASN A 9 10.56 6.32 -8.84
N TRP A 10 11.57 7.14 -8.52
CA TRP A 10 11.54 7.93 -7.31
C TRP A 10 10.53 9.07 -7.42
N SER A 11 9.77 9.30 -6.36
CA SER A 11 8.88 10.47 -6.32
C SER A 11 9.69 11.77 -6.15
N PRO A 12 9.21 12.92 -6.64
CA PRO A 12 9.85 14.21 -6.39
C PRO A 12 10.16 14.50 -4.93
N GLN A 13 9.31 14.03 -4.00
CA GLN A 13 9.54 14.17 -2.57
C GLN A 13 10.70 13.32 -2.06
N GLN A 14 10.83 12.08 -2.55
CA GLN A 14 11.98 11.22 -2.24
C GLN A 14 13.27 11.81 -2.77
N ILE A 15 13.24 12.37 -3.99
CA ILE A 15 14.40 13.02 -4.62
C ILE A 15 14.83 14.24 -3.84
N ALA A 16 13.90 15.13 -3.46
CA ALA A 16 14.19 16.31 -2.66
C ALA A 16 14.86 15.94 -1.32
N GLY A 17 14.30 14.98 -0.59
CA GLY A 17 14.87 14.52 0.68
C GLY A 17 16.21 13.76 0.53
N TRP A 18 16.43 13.10 -0.61
CA TRP A 18 17.71 12.46 -0.91
C TRP A 18 18.79 13.49 -1.21
N LEU A 19 18.50 14.50 -2.02
CA LEU A 19 19.43 15.58 -2.34
C LEU A 19 19.91 16.30 -1.07
N GLU A 20 18.99 16.63 -0.17
CA GLU A 20 19.31 17.27 1.10
C GLU A 20 20.25 16.44 1.97
N ARG A 21 20.05 15.12 2.04
CA ARG A 21 20.88 14.21 2.85
C ARG A 21 22.23 13.91 2.21
N THR A 22 22.27 13.81 0.88
CA THR A 22 23.49 13.45 0.15
C THR A 22 24.44 14.62 -0.01
N TYR A 23 23.89 15.84 -0.10
CA TYR A 23 24.64 17.09 -0.29
C TYR A 23 24.31 18.12 0.80
N PRO A 24 24.59 17.82 2.10
CA PRO A 24 24.14 18.68 3.21
C PRO A 24 24.79 20.07 3.20
N ALA A 25 26.02 20.19 2.68
CA ALA A 25 26.78 21.44 2.61
C ALA A 25 26.51 22.26 1.34
N ASP A 26 25.88 21.70 0.32
CA ASP A 26 25.65 22.36 -0.96
C ASP A 26 24.21 22.90 -1.07
N GLN A 27 24.06 24.19 -0.88
CA GLN A 27 22.77 24.88 -0.98
C GLN A 27 22.15 24.81 -2.38
N THR A 28 22.95 24.65 -3.44
CA THR A 28 22.47 24.56 -4.82
C THR A 28 21.74 23.25 -5.11
N MET A 29 22.00 22.23 -4.28
CA MET A 29 21.33 20.91 -4.36
C MET A 29 20.01 20.86 -3.57
N ARG A 30 19.62 21.95 -2.92
CA ARG A 30 18.34 22.03 -2.20
C ARG A 30 17.21 22.41 -3.15
N VAL A 31 16.45 21.42 -3.58
CA VAL A 31 15.33 21.59 -4.49
C VAL A 31 14.06 21.06 -3.83
N SER A 32 12.99 21.87 -3.79
CA SER A 32 11.72 21.41 -3.28
C SER A 32 11.03 20.43 -4.25
N HIS A 33 10.24 19.52 -3.72
CA HIS A 33 9.46 18.60 -4.55
C HIS A 33 8.48 19.34 -5.49
N GLU A 34 7.96 20.49 -5.06
CA GLU A 34 7.09 21.33 -5.90
C GLU A 34 7.86 21.92 -7.09
N THR A 35 9.11 22.31 -6.91
CA THR A 35 9.97 22.80 -8.00
C THR A 35 10.20 21.70 -9.02
N ILE A 36 10.44 20.45 -8.58
CA ILE A 36 10.58 19.31 -9.48
C ILE A 36 9.28 19.08 -10.25
N TYR A 37 8.12 19.09 -9.58
CA TYR A 37 6.81 18.99 -10.26
C TYR A 37 6.59 20.11 -11.26
N ARG A 38 6.88 21.35 -10.89
CA ARG A 38 6.73 22.51 -11.77
C ARG A 38 7.61 22.37 -13.01
N SER A 39 8.86 21.98 -12.87
CA SER A 39 9.77 21.78 -13.98
C SER A 39 9.23 20.73 -14.96
N LEU A 40 8.70 19.63 -14.47
CA LEU A 40 8.13 18.57 -15.28
C LEU A 40 6.86 18.99 -16.04
N PHE A 41 5.97 19.75 -15.38
CA PHE A 41 4.68 20.10 -15.98
C PHE A 41 4.65 21.43 -16.74
N ILE A 42 5.55 22.36 -16.40
CA ILE A 42 5.53 23.73 -16.95
C ILE A 42 6.67 23.95 -17.94
N GLN A 43 7.89 23.54 -17.62
CA GLN A 43 9.08 23.88 -18.38
C GLN A 43 9.48 22.82 -19.42
N ALA A 44 9.21 21.57 -19.16
CA ALA A 44 9.57 20.49 -20.10
C ALA A 44 8.69 20.54 -21.35
N ARG A 45 9.29 20.71 -22.54
CA ARG A 45 8.63 20.62 -23.84
C ARG A 45 9.11 19.34 -24.55
N GLY A 46 8.19 18.64 -25.23
CA GLY A 46 8.53 17.51 -26.10
C GLY A 46 8.52 16.12 -25.46
N VAL A 47 9.21 15.19 -26.11
CA VAL A 47 9.23 13.75 -25.81
C VAL A 47 9.74 13.47 -24.38
N LEU A 48 10.80 14.15 -23.96
CA LEU A 48 11.39 14.00 -22.63
C LEU A 48 10.39 14.25 -21.50
N ARG A 49 9.47 15.19 -21.68
CA ARG A 49 8.40 15.46 -20.72
C ARG A 49 7.42 14.30 -20.57
N GLN A 50 7.00 13.71 -21.69
CA GLN A 50 6.08 12.57 -21.67
C GLN A 50 6.74 11.38 -20.98
N GLU A 51 7.99 11.12 -21.29
CA GLU A 51 8.76 10.03 -20.72
C GLU A 51 8.94 10.18 -19.21
N LEU A 52 9.37 11.34 -18.71
CA LEU A 52 9.55 11.60 -17.29
C LEU A 52 8.23 11.67 -16.49
N THR A 53 7.14 12.14 -17.10
CA THR A 53 5.83 12.15 -16.41
C THR A 53 5.25 10.75 -16.22
N HIS A 54 5.62 9.77 -17.05
CA HIS A 54 5.23 8.37 -16.84
C HIS A 54 5.79 7.78 -15.53
N HIS A 55 6.94 8.27 -15.07
CA HIS A 55 7.57 7.83 -13.82
C HIS A 55 6.97 8.50 -12.57
N LEU A 56 6.07 9.46 -12.72
CA LEU A 56 5.37 10.06 -11.60
C LEU A 56 4.24 9.15 -11.11
N ARG A 57 4.09 9.00 -9.78
CA ARG A 57 3.02 8.25 -9.13
C ARG A 57 1.62 8.71 -9.54
N SER A 58 1.44 10.01 -9.77
CA SER A 58 0.23 10.60 -10.32
C SER A 58 0.59 11.43 -11.53
N GLN A 59 0.11 11.02 -12.69
CA GLN A 59 0.30 11.73 -13.96
C GLN A 59 -0.65 12.95 -14.10
N GLN A 60 -1.42 13.26 -13.07
CA GLN A 60 -2.40 14.33 -13.08
C GLN A 60 -1.80 15.66 -12.62
N ARG A 61 -2.04 16.71 -13.41
CA ARG A 61 -1.64 18.10 -13.11
C ARG A 61 -2.31 18.67 -11.85
N VAL A 62 -3.51 18.24 -11.55
CA VAL A 62 -4.35 18.76 -10.48
C VAL A 62 -4.90 17.61 -9.65
N ARG A 63 -4.80 17.71 -8.34
CA ARG A 63 -5.39 16.77 -7.41
C ARG A 63 -6.92 16.91 -7.47
N GLN A 64 -7.60 15.91 -8.01
CA GLN A 64 -9.07 15.91 -8.01
C GLN A 64 -9.60 15.67 -6.60
N PRO A 65 -10.65 16.40 -6.16
CA PRO A 65 -11.31 16.13 -4.88
C PRO A 65 -11.94 14.72 -4.92
N ARG A 66 -11.85 13.99 -3.80
CA ARG A 66 -12.38 12.63 -3.64
C ARG A 66 -13.91 12.55 -3.51
N SER A 67 -14.64 13.63 -3.77
CA SER A 67 -16.09 13.69 -3.66
C SER A 67 -16.78 13.19 -4.94
N GLY A 68 -17.06 11.90 -4.99
CA GLY A 68 -18.00 11.29 -5.92
C GLY A 68 -19.29 10.87 -5.19
N PRO A 69 -20.43 10.67 -5.91
CA PRO A 69 -21.67 10.21 -5.29
C PRO A 69 -21.46 8.85 -4.59
N GLN A 70 -21.82 8.80 -3.32
CA GLN A 70 -21.64 7.62 -2.47
C GLN A 70 -22.70 6.58 -2.86
N LYS A 71 -22.26 5.45 -3.42
CA LYS A 71 -23.16 4.29 -3.59
C LYS A 71 -23.46 3.68 -2.21
N PRO A 72 -24.70 3.21 -1.97
CA PRO A 72 -25.03 2.48 -0.76
C PRO A 72 -24.11 1.28 -0.60
N ASP A 73 -23.64 1.04 0.63
CA ASP A 73 -22.75 -0.07 0.93
C ASP A 73 -23.57 -1.37 0.99
N GLY A 74 -23.75 -2.01 -0.17
CA GLY A 74 -24.41 -3.33 -0.32
C GLY A 74 -23.51 -4.52 0.08
N ARG A 75 -22.39 -4.27 0.77
CA ARG A 75 -21.49 -5.33 1.22
C ARG A 75 -22.11 -6.09 2.37
N GLY A 76 -22.02 -7.42 2.32
CA GLY A 76 -22.45 -8.29 3.41
C GLY A 76 -21.74 -7.93 4.72
N GLN A 77 -22.39 -8.17 5.87
CA GLN A 77 -21.75 -7.99 7.17
C GLN A 77 -20.88 -9.21 7.47
N ILE A 78 -19.64 -8.97 7.87
CA ILE A 78 -18.76 -10.03 8.41
C ILE A 78 -19.28 -10.38 9.79
N LYS A 79 -19.65 -11.65 10.00
CA LYS A 79 -20.12 -12.13 11.31
C LYS A 79 -18.98 -12.11 12.32
N ASP A 80 -19.28 -11.66 13.53
CA ASP A 80 -18.33 -11.62 14.66
C ASP A 80 -17.05 -10.83 14.38
N ALA A 81 -17.14 -9.81 13.53
CA ALA A 81 -16.05 -8.91 13.23
C ALA A 81 -15.72 -8.06 14.47
N ILE A 82 -14.48 -8.12 14.94
CA ILE A 82 -13.99 -7.29 16.04
C ILE A 82 -13.65 -5.91 15.48
N SER A 83 -14.27 -4.88 16.05
CA SER A 83 -14.02 -3.50 15.60
C SER A 83 -12.61 -3.04 15.93
N ILE A 84 -12.06 -2.15 15.10
CA ILE A 84 -10.79 -1.49 15.38
C ILE A 84 -10.83 -0.69 16.69
N SER A 85 -12.01 -0.26 17.15
CA SER A 85 -12.19 0.42 18.43
C SER A 85 -11.93 -0.47 19.66
N GLU A 86 -11.99 -1.80 19.49
CA GLU A 86 -11.68 -2.79 20.50
C GLU A 86 -10.18 -3.15 20.54
N ARG A 87 -9.40 -2.59 19.63
CA ARG A 87 -7.97 -2.81 19.53
C ARG A 87 -7.26 -2.16 20.72
N PRO A 88 -6.36 -2.88 21.43
CA PRO A 88 -5.59 -2.31 22.55
C PRO A 88 -4.84 -1.04 22.16
N ALA A 89 -4.85 -0.03 23.02
CA ALA A 89 -4.21 1.27 22.76
C ALA A 89 -2.69 1.16 22.50
N VAL A 90 -2.03 0.16 23.07
CA VAL A 90 -0.59 -0.11 22.83
C VAL A 90 -0.27 -0.34 21.34
N ILE A 91 -1.26 -0.76 20.55
CA ILE A 91 -1.11 -0.98 19.12
C ILE A 91 -1.19 0.34 18.33
N ASP A 92 -1.77 1.40 18.92
CA ASP A 92 -2.04 2.64 18.18
C ASP A 92 -0.81 3.53 18.01
N ASP A 93 0.11 3.56 18.96
CA ASP A 93 1.31 4.38 18.92
C ASP A 93 2.38 3.89 17.93
N ARG A 94 2.22 2.67 17.40
CA ARG A 94 3.15 2.02 16.47
C ARG A 94 4.55 1.76 17.05
N ALA A 95 4.72 1.81 18.36
CA ALA A 95 6.00 1.57 19.00
C ALA A 95 6.35 0.07 19.04
N VAL A 96 5.33 -0.78 19.11
CA VAL A 96 5.49 -2.24 19.19
C VAL A 96 5.42 -2.84 17.79
N PRO A 97 6.43 -3.61 17.33
CA PRO A 97 6.37 -4.33 16.06
C PRO A 97 5.39 -5.51 16.10
N GLY A 98 5.07 -6.06 14.92
CA GLY A 98 4.20 -7.22 14.79
C GLY A 98 2.74 -6.89 14.51
N HIS A 99 2.39 -5.62 14.34
CA HIS A 99 1.04 -5.18 14.00
C HIS A 99 0.95 -4.76 12.53
N TRP A 100 0.06 -5.41 11.79
CA TRP A 100 -0.02 -5.31 10.34
C TRP A 100 -1.29 -4.59 9.89
N GLU A 101 -1.17 -3.85 8.81
CA GLU A 101 -2.29 -3.34 8.02
C GLU A 101 -2.34 -4.11 6.70
N GLY A 102 -3.51 -4.62 6.32
CA GLY A 102 -3.65 -5.43 5.12
C GLY A 102 -4.73 -4.91 4.18
N ASP A 103 -4.58 -5.20 2.87
CA ASP A 103 -5.51 -4.84 1.81
C ASP A 103 -5.31 -5.72 0.58
N LEU A 104 -6.24 -5.66 -0.38
CA LEU A 104 -6.08 -6.24 -1.70
C LEU A 104 -5.81 -5.17 -2.75
N LEU A 105 -4.69 -5.31 -3.45
CA LEU A 105 -4.37 -4.55 -4.64
C LEU A 105 -5.03 -5.23 -5.85
N ALA A 106 -6.13 -4.68 -6.35
CA ALA A 106 -6.83 -5.21 -7.52
C ALA A 106 -6.12 -4.84 -8.82
N GLY A 107 -5.92 -5.82 -9.69
CA GLY A 107 -5.47 -5.68 -11.06
C GLY A 107 -6.60 -5.79 -12.08
N GLY A 108 -6.24 -5.95 -13.35
CA GLY A 108 -7.15 -6.35 -14.43
C GLY A 108 -7.54 -7.82 -14.33
N LYS A 109 -8.53 -8.24 -15.12
CA LYS A 109 -8.98 -9.64 -15.26
C LYS A 109 -9.20 -10.38 -13.92
N ASN A 110 -9.75 -9.67 -12.91
CA ASN A 110 -9.98 -10.23 -11.56
C ASN A 110 -8.72 -10.81 -10.90
N SER A 111 -7.58 -10.21 -11.13
CA SER A 111 -6.31 -10.59 -10.50
C SER A 111 -6.00 -9.73 -9.29
N TYR A 112 -5.36 -10.31 -8.26
CA TYR A 112 -5.17 -9.66 -6.97
C TYR A 112 -3.80 -9.97 -6.36
N ILE A 113 -3.28 -9.00 -5.62
CA ILE A 113 -2.13 -9.15 -4.73
C ILE A 113 -2.58 -8.69 -3.35
N ALA A 114 -2.39 -9.49 -2.32
CA ALA A 114 -2.58 -9.04 -0.95
C ALA A 114 -1.33 -8.27 -0.50
N THR A 115 -1.54 -7.12 0.11
CA THR A 115 -0.49 -6.28 0.67
C THR A 115 -0.60 -6.29 2.19
N LEU A 116 0.50 -6.55 2.86
CA LEU A 116 0.62 -6.51 4.31
C LEU A 116 1.72 -5.51 4.66
N VAL A 117 1.40 -4.49 5.44
CA VAL A 117 2.36 -3.47 5.87
C VAL A 117 2.47 -3.50 7.39
N GLU A 118 3.67 -3.76 7.89
CA GLU A 118 3.97 -3.70 9.30
C GLU A 118 4.00 -2.25 9.77
N ARG A 119 3.28 -1.94 10.87
CA ARG A 119 2.96 -0.56 11.26
C ARG A 119 4.15 0.21 11.83
N HIS A 120 5.06 -0.46 12.52
CA HIS A 120 6.26 0.14 13.12
C HIS A 120 7.34 0.40 12.06
N SER A 121 7.81 -0.66 11.41
CA SER A 121 8.92 -0.64 10.46
C SER A 121 8.55 -0.15 9.06
N ARG A 122 7.25 -0.15 8.71
CA ARG A 122 6.74 0.04 7.35
C ARG A 122 7.16 -1.05 6.36
N TYR A 123 7.68 -2.15 6.87
CA TYR A 123 8.01 -3.30 6.05
C TYR A 123 6.78 -3.82 5.33
N ALA A 124 6.89 -4.01 4.03
CA ALA A 124 5.79 -4.46 3.19
C ALA A 124 6.02 -5.90 2.72
N MET A 125 4.99 -6.72 2.80
CA MET A 125 4.95 -8.04 2.18
C MET A 125 3.86 -8.08 1.13
N LEU A 126 4.22 -8.53 -0.06
CA LEU A 126 3.28 -8.76 -1.15
C LEU A 126 3.03 -10.25 -1.29
N VAL A 127 1.76 -10.63 -1.37
CA VAL A 127 1.36 -12.04 -1.44
C VAL A 127 0.46 -12.24 -2.66
N LYS A 128 0.88 -13.13 -3.55
CA LYS A 128 0.05 -13.52 -4.69
C LYS A 128 -1.18 -14.28 -4.18
N VAL A 129 -2.36 -13.84 -4.60
CA VAL A 129 -3.63 -14.52 -4.30
C VAL A 129 -4.33 -14.92 -5.60
N PRO A 130 -4.83 -16.15 -5.69
CA PRO A 130 -5.48 -16.64 -6.92
C PRO A 130 -6.85 -15.99 -7.17
N GLY A 131 -7.49 -15.43 -6.16
CA GLY A 131 -8.78 -14.77 -6.26
C GLY A 131 -9.07 -13.93 -5.01
N LYS A 132 -10.18 -13.20 -5.03
CA LYS A 132 -10.65 -12.38 -3.88
C LYS A 132 -11.62 -13.13 -2.95
N ASP A 133 -11.86 -14.42 -3.19
CA ASP A 133 -12.66 -15.21 -2.29
C ASP A 133 -11.95 -15.41 -0.95
N THR A 134 -12.73 -15.54 0.13
CA THR A 134 -12.19 -15.58 1.49
C THR A 134 -11.27 -16.78 1.73
N VAL A 135 -11.54 -17.93 1.12
CA VAL A 135 -10.71 -19.14 1.28
C VAL A 135 -9.33 -18.95 0.66
N SER A 136 -9.28 -18.42 -0.56
CA SER A 136 -8.03 -18.11 -1.27
C SER A 136 -7.17 -17.09 -0.54
N VAL A 137 -7.80 -16.00 -0.07
CA VAL A 137 -7.09 -14.91 0.64
C VAL A 137 -6.58 -15.40 1.99
N VAL A 138 -7.43 -15.99 2.82
CA VAL A 138 -7.05 -16.50 4.15
C VAL A 138 -5.92 -17.53 4.03
N ARG A 139 -6.03 -18.48 3.10
CA ARG A 139 -5.00 -19.51 2.88
C ARG A 139 -3.65 -18.92 2.46
N ALA A 140 -3.66 -17.94 1.54
CA ALA A 140 -2.44 -17.31 1.06
C ALA A 140 -1.75 -16.50 2.16
N LEU A 141 -2.52 -15.70 2.90
CA LEU A 141 -2.03 -14.89 4.02
C LEU A 141 -1.51 -15.76 5.16
N SER A 142 -2.26 -16.78 5.58
CA SER A 142 -1.85 -17.70 6.65
C SER A 142 -0.51 -18.37 6.34
N ARG A 143 -0.32 -18.85 5.11
CA ARG A 143 0.94 -19.46 4.67
C ARG A 143 2.13 -18.49 4.74
N LYS A 144 1.91 -17.21 4.45
CA LYS A 144 2.98 -16.20 4.50
C LYS A 144 3.31 -15.83 5.94
N ILE A 145 2.28 -15.57 6.76
CA ILE A 145 2.41 -15.12 8.15
C ILE A 145 2.94 -16.23 9.06
N SER A 146 2.57 -17.49 8.85
CA SER A 146 3.07 -18.62 9.65
C SER A 146 4.61 -18.71 9.66
N ARG A 147 5.26 -18.17 8.64
CA ARG A 147 6.74 -18.16 8.51
C ARG A 147 7.41 -17.01 9.26
N LEU A 148 6.64 -16.08 9.80
CA LEU A 148 7.18 -14.98 10.58
C LEU A 148 7.59 -15.46 11.99
N PRO A 149 8.61 -14.82 12.59
CA PRO A 149 8.91 -14.98 14.01
C PRO A 149 7.70 -14.62 14.88
N GLN A 150 7.61 -15.20 16.07
CA GLN A 150 6.47 -15.00 16.96
C GLN A 150 6.30 -13.52 17.39
N GLU A 151 7.41 -12.81 17.52
CA GLU A 151 7.46 -11.39 17.89
C GLU A 151 6.78 -10.48 16.85
N LEU A 152 6.66 -10.96 15.61
CA LEU A 152 5.99 -10.26 14.53
C LEU A 152 4.55 -10.74 14.28
N LYS A 153 4.00 -11.55 15.17
CA LYS A 153 2.64 -12.08 15.08
C LYS A 153 1.72 -11.45 16.12
N GLY A 154 1.51 -10.14 16.07
CA GLY A 154 0.65 -9.41 16.98
C GLY A 154 -0.80 -9.32 16.51
N SER A 155 -1.08 -8.53 15.48
CA SER A 155 -2.43 -8.34 14.95
C SER A 155 -2.45 -7.97 13.47
N LEU A 156 -3.61 -8.16 12.83
CA LEU A 156 -3.88 -7.70 11.48
C LEU A 156 -5.08 -6.75 11.49
N THR A 157 -4.94 -5.57 10.91
CA THR A 157 -6.04 -4.65 10.65
C THR A 157 -6.44 -4.76 9.18
N TRP A 158 -7.72 -5.03 8.93
CA TRP A 158 -8.29 -5.17 7.59
C TRP A 158 -9.50 -4.26 7.40
N ASP A 159 -9.91 -4.01 6.15
CA ASP A 159 -11.21 -3.36 5.92
C ASP A 159 -12.37 -4.38 6.12
N ARG A 160 -13.60 -3.92 5.91
CA ARG A 160 -14.77 -4.80 5.98
C ARG A 160 -15.03 -5.54 4.66
N GLY A 161 -13.99 -5.86 3.91
CA GLY A 161 -14.09 -6.66 2.68
C GLY A 161 -14.44 -8.11 2.98
N MET A 162 -15.36 -8.69 2.20
CA MET A 162 -15.82 -10.09 2.37
C MET A 162 -14.70 -11.12 2.14
N GLU A 163 -13.57 -10.71 1.57
CA GLU A 163 -12.39 -11.56 1.42
C GLU A 163 -11.76 -11.98 2.75
N MET A 164 -12.10 -11.30 3.87
CA MET A 164 -11.71 -11.70 5.22
C MET A 164 -12.89 -12.22 6.07
N ALA A 165 -13.97 -12.66 5.44
CA ALA A 165 -15.13 -13.22 6.17
C ALA A 165 -14.77 -14.42 7.06
N ASN A 166 -13.79 -15.26 6.64
CA ASN A 166 -13.27 -16.37 7.44
C ASN A 166 -12.08 -15.95 8.32
N HIS A 167 -12.10 -14.74 8.88
CA HIS A 167 -11.04 -14.24 9.77
C HIS A 167 -10.77 -15.12 10.98
N LYS A 168 -11.76 -15.87 11.48
CA LYS A 168 -11.58 -16.84 12.56
C LYS A 168 -10.63 -17.97 12.18
N ASP A 169 -10.78 -18.52 10.96
CA ASP A 169 -9.87 -19.55 10.44
C ASP A 169 -8.46 -18.99 10.28
N PHE A 170 -8.35 -17.74 9.85
CA PHE A 170 -7.06 -17.06 9.76
C PHE A 170 -6.42 -16.90 11.15
N THR A 171 -7.18 -16.43 12.17
CA THR A 171 -6.69 -16.29 13.54
C THR A 171 -6.25 -17.63 14.11
N MET A 172 -7.03 -18.70 13.92
CA MET A 172 -6.65 -20.05 14.38
C MET A 172 -5.37 -20.55 13.71
N ALA A 173 -5.17 -20.23 12.42
CA ALA A 173 -4.01 -20.71 11.66
C ALA A 173 -2.73 -19.89 11.92
N THR A 174 -2.83 -18.65 12.41
CA THR A 174 -1.70 -17.72 12.49
C THR A 174 -1.42 -17.19 13.88
N ASP A 175 -2.36 -17.35 14.81
CA ASP A 175 -2.37 -16.75 16.14
C ASP A 175 -2.41 -15.19 16.11
N LEU A 176 -2.84 -14.61 14.95
CA LEU A 176 -3.05 -13.17 14.83
C LEU A 176 -4.51 -12.79 15.05
N GLN A 177 -4.74 -11.83 15.93
CA GLN A 177 -6.07 -11.21 16.07
C GLN A 177 -6.34 -10.28 14.88
N VAL A 178 -7.53 -10.44 14.25
CA VAL A 178 -7.98 -9.55 13.16
C VAL A 178 -8.91 -8.48 13.71
N TYR A 179 -8.62 -7.23 13.39
CA TYR A 179 -9.45 -6.06 13.66
C TYR A 179 -9.96 -5.46 12.37
N PHE A 180 -11.23 -5.08 12.35
CA PHE A 180 -11.86 -4.49 11.17
C PHE A 180 -12.05 -2.98 11.33
N CYS A 181 -11.64 -2.24 10.29
CA CYS A 181 -11.84 -0.80 10.24
C CYS A 181 -13.33 -0.43 10.30
N ASP A 182 -13.60 0.78 10.77
CA ASP A 182 -14.93 1.35 10.67
C ASP A 182 -15.31 1.59 9.20
N PRO A 183 -16.61 1.54 8.89
CA PRO A 183 -17.07 1.86 7.53
C PRO A 183 -16.58 3.24 7.11
N ARG A 184 -16.07 3.34 5.87
CA ARG A 184 -15.61 4.60 5.26
C ARG A 184 -14.46 5.31 5.99
N SER A 185 -13.65 4.57 6.74
CA SER A 185 -12.52 5.11 7.52
C SER A 185 -11.16 4.67 6.98
N PRO A 186 -10.78 5.05 5.73
CA PRO A 186 -9.53 4.60 5.11
C PRO A 186 -8.28 5.06 5.88
N TRP A 187 -8.36 6.18 6.60
CA TRP A 187 -7.24 6.68 7.43
C TRP A 187 -6.81 5.71 8.52
N GLN A 188 -7.68 4.78 8.93
CA GLN A 188 -7.35 3.76 9.93
C GLN A 188 -6.31 2.74 9.42
N ARG A 189 -6.08 2.69 8.09
CA ARG A 189 -5.04 1.88 7.41
C ARG A 189 -4.10 2.76 6.56
N GLY A 190 -3.74 3.92 7.07
CA GLY A 190 -2.97 4.93 6.34
C GLY A 190 -1.60 4.42 5.85
N SER A 191 -0.94 3.49 6.57
CA SER A 191 0.33 2.91 6.14
C SER A 191 0.13 2.05 4.89
N ASN A 192 -0.87 1.20 4.89
CA ASN A 192 -1.17 0.32 3.76
C ASN A 192 -1.68 1.12 2.56
N GLU A 193 -2.57 2.11 2.76
CA GLU A 193 -3.06 2.96 1.68
C GLU A 193 -1.91 3.71 0.97
N ASN A 194 -0.96 4.26 1.75
CA ASN A 194 0.22 4.90 1.17
C ASN A 194 1.10 3.91 0.40
N THR A 195 1.36 2.73 0.96
CA THR A 195 2.16 1.69 0.30
C THR A 195 1.48 1.22 -0.98
N ASN A 196 0.16 0.99 -0.97
CA ASN A 196 -0.60 0.65 -2.18
C ASN A 196 -0.48 1.75 -3.25
N GLY A 197 -0.45 3.02 -2.84
CA GLY A 197 -0.20 4.13 -3.74
C GLY A 197 1.19 4.08 -4.40
N LEU A 198 2.23 3.67 -3.66
CA LEU A 198 3.60 3.45 -4.18
C LEU A 198 3.65 2.26 -5.14
N LEU A 199 3.02 1.15 -4.74
CA LEU A 199 2.99 -0.08 -5.53
C LEU A 199 2.31 0.10 -6.89
N ARG A 200 1.46 1.12 -7.07
CA ARG A 200 0.85 1.46 -8.36
C ARG A 200 1.85 1.93 -9.42
N GLN A 201 3.06 2.29 -9.05
CA GLN A 201 4.15 2.54 -10.01
C GLN A 201 4.63 1.25 -10.68
N TYR A 202 4.62 0.14 -9.93
CA TYR A 202 5.03 -1.20 -10.41
C TYR A 202 3.86 -2.00 -10.95
N PHE A 203 2.67 -1.77 -10.40
CA PHE A 203 1.42 -2.48 -10.70
C PHE A 203 0.31 -1.48 -11.02
N PRO A 204 0.33 -0.85 -12.22
CA PRO A 204 -0.69 0.11 -12.64
C PRO A 204 -2.11 -0.47 -12.58
N LYS A 205 -3.11 0.39 -12.38
CA LYS A 205 -4.51 -0.02 -12.46
C LYS A 205 -4.82 -0.63 -13.83
N GLY A 206 -5.53 -1.76 -13.83
CA GLY A 206 -5.86 -2.48 -15.06
C GLY A 206 -4.80 -3.48 -15.53
N MET A 207 -3.58 -3.45 -14.98
CA MET A 207 -2.57 -4.48 -15.25
C MET A 207 -3.07 -5.84 -14.76
N ASP A 208 -2.89 -6.89 -15.58
CA ASP A 208 -3.13 -8.25 -15.17
C ASP A 208 -2.02 -8.70 -14.20
N LEU A 209 -2.40 -9.05 -12.99
CA LEU A 209 -1.48 -9.48 -11.92
C LEU A 209 -1.34 -11.00 -11.84
N SER A 210 -2.12 -11.75 -12.62
CA SER A 210 -2.12 -13.23 -12.60
C SER A 210 -0.77 -13.80 -13.01
N ASP A 211 -0.08 -13.14 -13.94
CA ASP A 211 1.22 -13.58 -14.47
C ASP A 211 2.41 -13.10 -13.62
N VAL A 212 2.17 -12.25 -12.61
CA VAL A 212 3.24 -11.77 -11.74
C VAL A 212 3.66 -12.89 -10.76
N PRO A 213 4.89 -13.41 -10.86
CA PRO A 213 5.36 -14.45 -9.96
C PRO A 213 5.64 -13.91 -8.57
N GLN A 214 5.53 -14.76 -7.53
CA GLN A 214 5.83 -14.38 -6.16
C GLN A 214 7.28 -13.89 -5.98
N THR A 215 8.21 -14.39 -6.77
CA THR A 215 9.62 -13.94 -6.79
C THR A 215 9.73 -12.46 -7.13
N LYS A 216 8.98 -11.99 -8.14
CA LYS A 216 8.92 -10.56 -8.48
C LYS A 216 8.28 -9.73 -7.38
N LEU A 217 7.23 -10.24 -6.73
CA LEU A 217 6.58 -9.58 -5.60
C LEU A 217 7.50 -9.45 -4.38
N ASN A 218 8.40 -10.40 -4.18
CA ASN A 218 9.38 -10.34 -3.08
C ASN A 218 10.53 -9.35 -3.34
N TRP A 219 10.70 -8.94 -4.58
CA TRP A 219 11.78 -8.03 -4.99
C TRP A 219 11.33 -6.55 -5.00
N VAL A 220 10.06 -6.27 -5.22
CA VAL A 220 9.47 -4.93 -5.19
C VAL A 220 9.33 -4.42 -3.76
#